data_53b9e65b0dd266e39edb5f011f38ca3c
#
_entry.id   53b9e65b0dd266e39edb5f011f38ca3c
#
_cell.length_a   1.000
_cell.length_b   1.000
_cell.length_c   1.000
_cell.angle_alpha   90.00
_cell.angle_beta   90.00
_cell.angle_gamma   90.00
#
_symmetry.space_group_name_H-M   'P 1'
#
loop_
_entity.id
_entity.type
_entity.pdbx_description
1 polymer ?
#
loop_
_entity_poly.entity_id
_entity_poly.type
_entity_poly.pdbx_seq_one_letter_code
_entity_poly.pdbx_strand_id
1 'polypeptide(L)'
;MTGKTKKIILISVLGVVLTAAGVGYKKYNKKHFSVENATPVAEISAADLHNTFVTDSTGAKNKFIGDEVNQKVIKVSGEISNVGKDQMSHVVVKLKTATDGAYINCEMEGMADNVTIGSTIALKGICSGYLFEADLGIPGDVILTRCFIVK
;
A
#
# COMPACT_ATOMS: atom_id res chain seq x y z
N MET A 1 56.58 -15.80 -1.01
CA MET A 1 55.80 -14.60 -1.17
C MET A 1 56.48 -13.45 -0.46
N THR A 2 56.90 -12.43 -1.21
CA THR A 2 57.58 -11.26 -0.67
C THR A 2 56.59 -10.40 0.15
N GLY A 3 57.08 -9.70 1.17
CA GLY A 3 56.26 -8.88 2.07
C GLY A 3 55.41 -7.82 1.35
N LYS A 4 55.81 -7.40 0.17
CA LYS A 4 55.03 -6.48 -0.69
C LYS A 4 53.75 -7.12 -1.23
N THR A 5 53.81 -8.40 -1.67
CA THR A 5 52.65 -9.11 -2.20
C THR A 5 51.59 -9.34 -1.12
N LYS A 6 52.03 -9.67 0.11
CA LYS A 6 51.08 -9.81 1.25
C LYS A 6 50.37 -8.52 1.60
N LYS A 7 51.05 -7.37 1.53
CA LYS A 7 50.44 -6.04 1.79
C LYS A 7 49.39 -5.69 0.72
N ILE A 8 49.67 -5.96 -0.56
CA ILE A 8 48.75 -5.68 -1.67
C ILE A 8 47.47 -6.54 -1.52
N ILE A 9 47.61 -7.82 -1.21
CA ILE A 9 46.48 -8.75 -1.00
C ILE A 9 45.64 -8.26 0.20
N LEU A 10 46.29 -7.84 1.28
CA LEU A 10 45.58 -7.34 2.47
C LEU A 10 44.76 -6.08 2.18
N ILE A 11 45.32 -5.14 1.42
CA ILE A 11 44.63 -3.89 1.02
C ILE A 11 43.45 -4.18 0.10
N SER A 12 43.61 -5.09 -0.88
CA SER A 12 42.53 -5.44 -1.78
C SER A 12 41.37 -6.15 -1.06
N VAL A 13 41.67 -7.08 -0.14
CA VAL A 13 40.63 -7.72 0.69
C VAL A 13 39.90 -6.71 1.58
N LEU A 14 40.63 -5.78 2.19
CA LEU A 14 40.03 -4.72 3.01
C LEU A 14 39.11 -3.82 2.16
N GLY A 15 39.51 -3.47 0.94
CA GLY A 15 38.69 -2.72 -0.01
C GLY A 15 37.37 -3.40 -0.36
N VAL A 16 37.41 -4.72 -0.62
CA VAL A 16 36.20 -5.50 -0.93
C VAL A 16 35.26 -5.57 0.27
N VAL A 17 35.80 -5.76 1.48
CA VAL A 17 34.99 -5.79 2.71
C VAL A 17 34.31 -4.45 2.97
N LEU A 18 34.99 -3.34 2.79
CA LEU A 18 34.43 -2.01 2.99
C LEU A 18 33.34 -1.67 1.95
N THR A 19 33.51 -2.08 0.69
CA THR A 19 32.49 -1.89 -0.33
C THR A 19 31.25 -2.74 -0.08
N ALA A 20 31.44 -4.01 0.32
CA ALA A 20 30.34 -4.91 0.68
C ALA A 20 29.56 -4.39 1.91
N ALA A 21 30.26 -3.90 2.93
CA ALA A 21 29.65 -3.29 4.11
C ALA A 21 28.87 -2.02 3.77
N GLY A 22 29.40 -1.16 2.88
CA GLY A 22 28.72 0.05 2.43
C GLY A 22 27.44 -0.22 1.64
N VAL A 23 27.47 -1.22 0.75
CA VAL A 23 26.29 -1.66 -0.01
C VAL A 23 25.25 -2.32 0.91
N GLY A 24 25.70 -3.16 1.84
CA GLY A 24 24.83 -3.79 2.83
C GLY A 24 24.16 -2.77 3.73
N TYR A 25 24.91 -1.79 4.22
CA TYR A 25 24.37 -0.70 5.05
C TYR A 25 23.33 0.15 4.30
N LYS A 26 23.59 0.50 3.03
CA LYS A 26 22.62 1.22 2.18
C LYS A 26 21.34 0.42 1.93
N LYS A 27 21.45 -0.89 1.72
CA LYS A 27 20.29 -1.78 1.56
C LYS A 27 19.49 -1.94 2.86
N TYR A 28 20.19 -2.09 3.98
CA TYR A 28 19.55 -2.25 5.29
C TYR A 28 18.88 -0.97 5.78
N ASN A 29 19.47 0.19 5.47
CA ASN A 29 18.97 1.50 5.90
C ASN A 29 18.03 2.18 4.89
N LYS A 30 17.47 1.44 3.94
CA LYS A 30 16.37 1.96 3.12
C LYS A 30 15.22 2.34 4.05
N LYS A 31 14.91 3.62 4.15
CA LYS A 31 13.71 4.10 4.85
C LYS A 31 12.52 3.30 4.30
N HIS A 32 11.82 2.59 5.18
CA HIS A 32 10.56 1.95 4.81
C HIS A 32 9.64 3.02 4.23
N PHE A 33 9.02 2.70 3.10
CA PHE A 33 8.06 3.60 2.48
C PHE A 33 6.91 3.86 3.47
N SER A 34 6.73 5.13 3.86
CA SER A 34 5.69 5.54 4.80
C SER A 34 4.47 6.04 4.03
N VAL A 35 3.40 5.27 4.06
CA VAL A 35 2.11 5.66 3.46
C VAL A 35 1.54 6.89 4.13
N GLU A 36 1.68 7.00 5.46
CA GLU A 36 1.19 8.13 6.25
C GLU A 36 1.74 9.47 5.76
N ASN A 37 3.05 9.52 5.45
CA ASN A 37 3.73 10.75 5.03
C ASN A 37 3.79 10.92 3.51
N ALA A 38 3.34 9.94 2.74
CA ALA A 38 3.38 10.00 1.28
C ALA A 38 2.34 10.97 0.74
N THR A 39 2.70 11.68 -0.32
CA THR A 39 1.75 12.48 -1.10
C THR A 39 0.90 11.55 -1.96
N PRO A 40 -0.43 11.59 -1.87
CA PRO A 40 -1.27 10.75 -2.69
C PRO A 40 -1.16 11.14 -4.17
N VAL A 41 -1.08 10.13 -5.05
CA VAL A 41 -1.07 10.35 -6.52
C VAL A 41 -2.45 10.66 -7.06
N ALA A 42 -3.50 10.36 -6.31
CA ALA A 42 -4.88 10.69 -6.63
C ALA A 42 -5.73 10.84 -5.36
N GLU A 43 -6.71 11.73 -5.42
CA GLU A 43 -7.76 11.86 -4.43
C GLU A 43 -9.09 11.53 -5.12
N ILE A 44 -9.86 10.59 -4.58
CA ILE A 44 -11.05 10.05 -5.24
C ILE A 44 -12.08 9.61 -4.20
N SER A 45 -13.37 9.65 -4.56
CA SER A 45 -14.42 9.07 -3.70
C SER A 45 -14.43 7.54 -3.79
N ALA A 46 -14.93 6.87 -2.77
CA ALA A 46 -15.10 5.41 -2.77
C ALA A 46 -16.00 4.93 -3.93
N ALA A 47 -17.05 5.68 -4.21
CA ALA A 47 -17.96 5.39 -5.32
C ALA A 47 -17.26 5.51 -6.69
N ASP A 48 -16.51 6.58 -6.92
CA ASP A 48 -15.82 6.81 -8.19
C ASP A 48 -14.65 5.83 -8.39
N LEU A 49 -13.92 5.51 -7.30
CA LEU A 49 -12.85 4.51 -7.37
C LEU A 49 -13.41 3.15 -7.80
N HIS A 50 -14.47 2.69 -7.15
CA HIS A 50 -15.12 1.43 -7.51
C HIS A 50 -15.63 1.46 -8.95
N ASN A 51 -16.34 2.52 -9.34
CA ASN A 51 -16.87 2.67 -10.69
C ASN A 51 -15.76 2.65 -11.76
N THR A 52 -14.60 3.25 -11.46
CA THR A 52 -13.45 3.21 -12.38
C THR A 52 -12.97 1.77 -12.61
N PHE A 53 -12.92 0.94 -11.57
CA PHE A 53 -12.55 -0.47 -11.69
C PHE A 53 -13.60 -1.30 -12.45
N VAL A 54 -14.87 -1.01 -12.24
CA VAL A 54 -15.99 -1.69 -12.95
C VAL A 54 -15.98 -1.35 -14.45
N THR A 55 -15.74 -0.09 -14.80
CA THR A 55 -15.81 0.40 -16.17
C THR A 55 -14.56 0.03 -16.99
N ASP A 56 -13.37 0.24 -16.39
CA ASP A 56 -12.08 -0.06 -17.03
C ASP A 56 -11.10 -0.58 -15.99
N SER A 57 -11.18 -1.88 -15.70
CA SER A 57 -10.32 -2.53 -14.71
C SER A 57 -8.83 -2.42 -15.06
N THR A 58 -8.48 -2.48 -16.34
CA THR A 58 -7.08 -2.40 -16.78
C THR A 58 -6.53 -1.00 -16.62
N GLY A 59 -7.27 0.02 -17.06
CA GLY A 59 -6.89 1.42 -16.85
C GLY A 59 -6.83 1.81 -15.38
N ALA A 60 -7.78 1.34 -14.58
CA ALA A 60 -7.79 1.54 -13.14
C ALA A 60 -6.56 0.93 -12.45
N LYS A 61 -6.20 -0.32 -12.81
CA LYS A 61 -4.97 -0.96 -12.31
C LYS A 61 -3.74 -0.14 -12.65
N ASN A 62 -3.58 0.26 -13.90
CA ASN A 62 -2.43 1.07 -14.33
C ASN A 62 -2.37 2.42 -13.62
N LYS A 63 -3.51 3.01 -13.30
CA LYS A 63 -3.60 4.32 -12.64
C LYS A 63 -3.33 4.26 -11.15
N PHE A 64 -3.94 3.31 -10.44
CA PHE A 64 -3.99 3.29 -8.98
C PHE A 64 -3.08 2.26 -8.34
N ILE A 65 -2.74 1.16 -9.02
CA ILE A 65 -1.86 0.13 -8.48
C ILE A 65 -0.42 0.43 -8.89
N GLY A 66 0.48 0.43 -7.93
CA GLY A 66 1.93 0.54 -8.15
C GLY A 66 2.59 -0.84 -8.18
N ASP A 67 3.89 -0.85 -8.45
CA ASP A 67 4.75 -2.02 -8.29
C ASP A 67 5.47 -1.99 -6.90
N GLU A 68 6.25 -3.02 -6.61
CA GLU A 68 6.99 -3.13 -5.34
C GLU A 68 7.98 -1.97 -5.11
N VAL A 69 8.47 -1.35 -6.18
CA VAL A 69 9.46 -0.27 -6.13
C VAL A 69 8.79 1.10 -6.09
N ASN A 70 7.70 1.26 -6.86
CA ASN A 70 6.97 2.51 -7.04
C ASN A 70 5.54 2.37 -6.51
N GLN A 71 5.40 2.20 -5.20
CA GLN A 71 4.10 2.10 -4.55
C GLN A 71 3.32 3.42 -4.72
N LYS A 72 2.07 3.29 -5.18
CA LYS A 72 1.18 4.43 -5.35
C LYS A 72 0.25 4.53 -4.14
N VAL A 73 0.28 5.68 -3.48
CA VAL A 73 -0.67 5.99 -2.41
C VAL A 73 -1.82 6.77 -3.00
N ILE A 74 -3.03 6.36 -2.69
CA ILE A 74 -4.24 7.11 -3.04
C ILE A 74 -4.96 7.57 -1.77
N LYS A 75 -5.68 8.69 -1.86
CA LYS A 75 -6.58 9.16 -0.83
C LYS A 75 -7.99 8.88 -1.26
N VAL A 76 -8.70 8.10 -0.47
CA VAL A 76 -10.09 7.70 -0.73
C VAL A 76 -10.99 8.28 0.36
N SER A 77 -12.09 8.89 -0.03
CA SER A 77 -13.11 9.40 0.88
C SER A 77 -14.43 8.68 0.68
N GLY A 78 -15.12 8.36 1.76
CA GLY A 78 -16.41 7.69 1.68
C GLY A 78 -17.08 7.51 3.03
N GLU A 79 -18.35 7.12 3.00
CA GLU A 79 -19.11 6.77 4.18
C GLU A 79 -18.71 5.37 4.68
N ILE A 80 -18.51 5.24 5.98
CA ILE A 80 -18.19 3.96 6.61
C ILE A 80 -19.43 3.08 6.67
N SER A 81 -19.39 1.94 6.00
CA SER A 81 -20.43 0.92 6.04
C SER A 81 -20.25 -0.05 7.21
N ASN A 82 -19.02 -0.46 7.45
CA ASN A 82 -18.69 -1.44 8.47
C ASN A 82 -17.25 -1.24 8.97
N VAL A 83 -17.03 -1.69 10.20
CA VAL A 83 -15.69 -1.77 10.82
C VAL A 83 -15.57 -3.17 11.41
N GLY A 84 -14.58 -3.91 10.98
CA GLY A 84 -14.32 -5.29 11.41
C GLY A 84 -12.86 -5.56 11.64
N LYS A 85 -12.53 -6.83 11.82
CA LYS A 85 -11.15 -7.32 11.86
C LYS A 85 -10.99 -8.45 10.85
N ASP A 86 -9.82 -8.50 10.24
CA ASP A 86 -9.44 -9.63 9.41
C ASP A 86 -8.97 -10.84 10.25
N GLN A 87 -8.55 -11.91 9.56
CA GLN A 87 -8.05 -13.12 10.22
C GLN A 87 -6.77 -12.91 11.03
N MET A 88 -6.02 -11.84 10.73
CA MET A 88 -4.79 -11.45 11.43
C MET A 88 -5.05 -10.41 12.54
N SER A 89 -6.31 -10.10 12.81
CA SER A 89 -6.76 -9.09 13.78
C SER A 89 -6.45 -7.65 13.39
N HIS A 90 -6.10 -7.36 12.12
CA HIS A 90 -6.02 -6.00 11.62
C HIS A 90 -7.42 -5.40 11.50
N VAL A 91 -7.54 -4.13 11.81
CA VAL A 91 -8.81 -3.42 11.63
C VAL A 91 -9.04 -3.17 10.15
N VAL A 92 -10.24 -3.53 9.66
CA VAL A 92 -10.68 -3.27 8.30
C VAL A 92 -11.88 -2.35 8.32
N VAL A 93 -11.74 -1.21 7.66
CA VAL A 93 -12.83 -0.25 7.46
C VAL A 93 -13.39 -0.45 6.05
N LYS A 94 -14.70 -0.70 5.96
CA LYS A 94 -15.40 -0.82 4.66
C LYS A 94 -16.10 0.49 4.33
N LEU A 95 -15.76 1.07 3.18
CA LEU A 95 -16.44 2.27 2.68
C LEU A 95 -17.50 1.86 1.66
N LYS A 96 -18.65 2.55 1.72
CA LYS A 96 -19.75 2.36 0.76
C LYS A 96 -19.31 2.79 -0.63
N THR A 97 -19.79 2.04 -1.63
CA THR A 97 -19.71 2.40 -3.05
C THR A 97 -21.09 2.76 -3.59
N ALA A 98 -21.19 3.05 -4.88
CA ALA A 98 -22.48 3.24 -5.55
C ALA A 98 -23.19 1.91 -5.87
N THR A 99 -22.49 0.77 -5.73
CA THR A 99 -23.00 -0.56 -6.04
C THR A 99 -23.32 -1.29 -4.74
N ASP A 100 -24.56 -1.73 -4.56
CA ASP A 100 -24.97 -2.51 -3.40
C ASP A 100 -24.17 -3.81 -3.30
N GLY A 101 -23.67 -4.10 -2.09
CA GLY A 101 -22.86 -5.28 -1.83
C GLY A 101 -21.39 -5.18 -2.20
N ALA A 102 -20.94 -4.05 -2.80
CA ALA A 102 -19.56 -3.78 -3.10
C ALA A 102 -18.98 -2.70 -2.20
N TYR A 103 -17.73 -2.87 -1.77
CA TYR A 103 -17.08 -2.00 -0.81
C TYR A 103 -15.65 -1.66 -1.23
N ILE A 104 -15.13 -0.57 -0.65
CA ILE A 104 -13.69 -0.36 -0.59
C ILE A 104 -13.23 -0.88 0.77
N ASN A 105 -12.49 -1.98 0.76
CA ASN A 105 -11.93 -2.60 1.97
C ASN A 105 -10.60 -1.95 2.28
N CYS A 106 -10.52 -1.22 3.40
CA CYS A 106 -9.33 -0.50 3.83
C CYS A 106 -8.74 -1.22 5.05
N GLU A 107 -7.65 -1.95 4.86
CA GLU A 107 -6.87 -2.56 5.93
C GLU A 107 -6.02 -1.48 6.61
N MET A 108 -6.27 -1.24 7.89
CA MET A 108 -5.64 -0.17 8.65
C MET A 108 -4.27 -0.59 9.19
N GLU A 109 -3.24 0.20 8.91
CA GLU A 109 -1.93 0.09 9.55
C GLU A 109 -1.81 1.05 10.75
N GLY A 110 -2.50 2.18 10.66
CA GLY A 110 -2.62 3.15 11.76
C GLY A 110 -3.72 2.80 12.74
N MET A 111 -3.74 3.52 13.88
CA MET A 111 -4.85 3.40 14.82
C MET A 111 -6.16 3.87 14.17
N ALA A 112 -7.19 3.07 14.32
CA ALA A 112 -8.55 3.38 13.85
C ALA A 112 -9.41 3.95 14.98
N ASP A 113 -8.85 4.89 15.74
CA ASP A 113 -9.58 5.56 16.82
C ASP A 113 -10.65 6.49 16.24
N ASN A 114 -11.83 6.48 16.84
CA ASN A 114 -12.97 7.31 16.46
C ASN A 114 -13.59 7.03 15.07
N VAL A 115 -13.50 5.78 14.60
CA VAL A 115 -14.18 5.35 13.38
C VAL A 115 -15.62 4.95 13.71
N THR A 116 -16.59 5.72 13.23
CA THR A 116 -18.02 5.50 13.49
C THR A 116 -18.74 5.12 12.20
N ILE A 117 -19.49 4.02 12.24
CA ILE A 117 -20.32 3.58 11.09
C ILE A 117 -21.32 4.70 10.73
N GLY A 118 -21.47 4.96 9.44
CA GLY A 118 -22.31 6.04 8.91
C GLY A 118 -21.64 7.41 8.81
N SER A 119 -20.44 7.59 9.39
CA SER A 119 -19.68 8.82 9.22
C SER A 119 -18.85 8.79 7.93
N THR A 120 -18.55 9.98 7.38
CA THR A 120 -17.65 10.11 6.24
C THR A 120 -16.21 10.25 6.73
N ILE A 121 -15.30 9.51 6.13
CA ILE A 121 -13.88 9.53 6.46
C ILE A 121 -13.02 9.65 5.20
N ALA A 122 -11.83 10.18 5.35
CA ALA A 122 -10.80 10.15 4.30
C ALA A 122 -9.62 9.29 4.77
N LEU A 123 -9.22 8.33 3.95
CA LEU A 123 -8.13 7.40 4.22
C LEU A 123 -7.07 7.52 3.12
N LYS A 124 -5.80 7.43 3.50
CA LYS A 124 -4.69 7.19 2.56
C LYS A 124 -4.29 5.73 2.64
N GLY A 125 -4.09 5.09 1.49
CA GLY A 125 -3.66 3.70 1.43
C GLY A 125 -3.08 3.33 0.07
N ILE A 126 -2.56 2.11 -0.02
CA ILE A 126 -2.06 1.53 -1.26
C ILE A 126 -3.16 0.66 -1.86
N CYS A 127 -3.54 0.94 -3.10
CA CYS A 127 -4.49 0.08 -3.81
C CYS A 127 -3.79 -1.22 -4.21
N SER A 128 -4.26 -2.34 -3.67
CA SER A 128 -3.68 -3.66 -3.89
C SER A 128 -4.42 -4.47 -4.94
N GLY A 129 -5.69 -4.18 -5.21
CA GLY A 129 -6.44 -4.91 -6.21
C GLY A 129 -7.94 -4.64 -6.23
N TYR A 130 -8.57 -5.30 -7.17
CA TYR A 130 -10.02 -5.38 -7.33
C TYR A 130 -10.40 -6.85 -7.41
N LEU A 131 -11.20 -7.30 -6.47
CA LEU A 131 -11.68 -8.68 -6.39
C LEU A 131 -13.05 -8.74 -7.05
N PHE A 132 -13.09 -9.32 -8.24
CA PHE A 132 -14.34 -9.56 -8.96
C PHE A 132 -14.47 -11.04 -9.29
N GLU A 133 -15.54 -11.66 -8.82
CA GLU A 133 -15.88 -13.05 -9.12
C GLU A 133 -17.02 -13.08 -10.13
N ALA A 134 -16.65 -13.07 -11.41
CA ALA A 134 -17.60 -13.03 -12.52
C ALA A 134 -18.59 -14.19 -12.50
N ASP A 135 -18.16 -15.38 -12.09
CA ASP A 135 -18.96 -16.59 -12.08
C ASP A 135 -20.10 -16.55 -11.04
N LEU A 136 -19.95 -15.76 -9.99
CA LEU A 136 -20.95 -15.62 -8.95
C LEU A 136 -21.84 -14.38 -9.11
N GLY A 137 -21.53 -13.51 -10.07
CA GLY A 137 -22.24 -12.25 -10.28
C GLY A 137 -22.18 -11.30 -9.06
N ILE A 138 -21.22 -11.55 -8.16
CA ILE A 138 -21.04 -10.73 -6.96
C ILE A 138 -20.23 -9.47 -7.32
N PRO A 139 -20.70 -8.28 -6.95
CA PRO A 139 -19.93 -7.05 -7.15
C PRO A 139 -18.55 -7.16 -6.48
N GLY A 140 -17.51 -6.74 -7.18
CA GLY A 140 -16.15 -6.83 -6.68
C GLY A 140 -15.85 -5.76 -5.63
N ASP A 141 -15.02 -6.13 -4.68
CA ASP A 141 -14.46 -5.18 -3.71
C ASP A 141 -13.11 -4.63 -4.19
N VAL A 142 -12.85 -3.36 -3.94
CA VAL A 142 -11.50 -2.78 -4.11
C VAL A 142 -10.77 -2.87 -2.77
N ILE A 143 -9.54 -3.36 -2.81
CA ILE A 143 -8.72 -3.57 -1.62
C ILE A 143 -7.65 -2.50 -1.51
N LEU A 144 -7.66 -1.79 -0.39
CA LEU A 144 -6.59 -0.91 0.03
C LEU A 144 -5.90 -1.48 1.27
N THR A 145 -4.57 -1.47 1.23
CA THR A 145 -3.74 -1.92 2.35
C THR A 145 -2.93 -0.77 2.93
N ARG A 146 -2.44 -0.95 4.15
CA ARG A 146 -1.63 0.02 4.86
C ARG A 146 -2.31 1.39 4.98
N CYS A 147 -3.59 1.39 5.35
CA CYS A 147 -4.40 2.59 5.40
C CYS A 147 -4.18 3.40 6.67
N PHE A 148 -4.20 4.73 6.50
CA PHE A 148 -4.12 5.72 7.57
C PHE A 148 -5.25 6.75 7.43
N ILE A 149 -5.80 7.19 8.55
CA ILE A 149 -6.79 8.26 8.57
C ILE A 149 -6.11 9.59 8.21
N VAL A 150 -6.70 10.32 7.28
CA VAL A 150 -6.26 11.69 6.95
C VAL A 150 -6.94 12.63 7.93
N LYS A 151 -6.13 13.36 8.69
CA LYS A 151 -6.59 14.42 9.61
C LYS A 151 -6.80 15.71 8.86
#